data_82500479b824bed8e00bb7a49d0f175e
#
_entry.id   82500479b824bed8e00bb7a49d0f175e
#
_cell.length_a   1.000
_cell.length_b   1.000
_cell.length_c   1.000
_cell.angle_alpha   90.00
_cell.angle_beta   90.00
_cell.angle_gamma   90.00
#
_symmetry.space_group_name_H-M   'P 1'
#
loop_
_entity.id
_entity.type
_entity.pdbx_description
1 polymer ?
#
loop_
_entity_poly.entity_id
_entity_poly.type
_entity_poly.pdbx_seq_one_letter_code
_entity_poly.pdbx_strand_id
1 'polypeptide(L)'
;LESVFPKLFAAGYEKTSEKTGHPPKPGAYNCIAWAANDMKHWWWPDKDSYWPFKERQTTIPCFIKAFRLLGYRVCDNSRSEFAFEKVALYAINKIPKHMARQLKNGSWTSKCGGEEDITHFTLDAVESFGPYAYGAPELYMRRLIFISWIVKLFQLLIGKTKELFGENTT
;
A
#
# COMPACT_ATOMS: atom_id res chain seq x y z
N LEU A 1 3.81 -7.47 17.04
CA LEU A 1 3.69 -7.93 15.64
C LEU A 1 3.69 -9.45 15.55
N GLU A 2 4.64 -10.13 16.21
CA GLU A 2 4.82 -11.58 16.12
C GLU A 2 3.61 -12.38 16.62
N SER A 3 2.88 -11.88 17.61
CA SER A 3 1.64 -12.49 18.07
C SER A 3 0.50 -12.46 17.02
N VAL A 4 0.56 -11.50 16.09
CA VAL A 4 -0.41 -11.35 14.99
C VAL A 4 0.06 -12.08 13.73
N PHE A 5 1.38 -12.11 13.51
CA PHE A 5 2.02 -12.71 12.34
C PHE A 5 2.97 -13.84 12.78
N PRO A 6 2.47 -15.07 12.96
CA PRO A 6 3.26 -16.16 13.54
C PRO A 6 4.53 -16.54 12.74
N LYS A 7 4.53 -16.30 11.43
CA LYS A 7 5.66 -16.58 10.55
C LYS A 7 6.71 -15.47 10.52
N LEU A 8 6.40 -14.28 11.05
CA LEU A 8 7.20 -13.08 10.87
C LEU A 8 8.62 -13.22 11.40
N PHE A 9 8.77 -13.76 12.62
CA PHE A 9 10.07 -13.98 13.25
C PHE A 9 10.93 -14.97 12.46
N ALA A 10 10.35 -16.12 12.09
CA ALA A 10 11.08 -17.17 11.35
C ALA A 10 11.45 -16.72 9.93
N ALA A 11 10.62 -15.89 9.30
CA ALA A 11 10.90 -15.34 7.98
C ALA A 11 11.97 -14.23 7.97
N GLY A 12 12.26 -13.66 9.14
CA GLY A 12 13.13 -12.48 9.28
C GLY A 12 12.44 -11.18 8.89
N TYR A 13 12.58 -10.17 9.75
CA TYR A 13 12.04 -8.83 9.47
C TYR A 13 12.83 -7.75 10.20
N GLU A 14 12.68 -6.51 9.74
CA GLU A 14 13.21 -5.30 10.38
C GLU A 14 12.12 -4.26 10.52
N LYS A 15 12.04 -3.59 11.67
CA LYS A 15 11.22 -2.41 11.86
C LYS A 15 11.90 -1.21 11.21
N THR A 16 11.19 -0.50 10.35
CA THR A 16 11.75 0.63 9.58
C THR A 16 11.13 1.98 9.95
N SER A 17 10.11 1.99 10.83
CA SER A 17 9.53 3.22 11.38
C SER A 17 9.01 3.01 12.79
N GLU A 18 8.66 4.12 13.44
CA GLU A 18 7.81 4.16 14.63
C GLU A 18 6.33 3.99 14.27
N LYS A 19 5.51 3.73 15.29
CA LYS A 19 4.06 3.62 15.14
C LYS A 19 3.44 4.96 14.70
N THR A 20 2.63 4.96 13.66
CA THR A 20 1.93 6.16 13.19
C THR A 20 0.55 6.36 13.81
N GLY A 21 -0.06 5.30 14.35
CA GLY A 21 -1.42 5.30 14.89
C GLY A 21 -2.49 5.26 13.80
N HIS A 22 -3.72 5.53 14.18
CA HIS A 22 -4.92 5.50 13.32
C HIS A 22 -5.54 6.90 13.20
N PRO A 23 -6.35 7.18 12.17
CA PRO A 23 -7.15 8.40 12.10
C PRO A 23 -8.02 8.57 13.36
N PRO A 24 -8.27 9.81 13.83
CA PRO A 24 -7.92 11.09 13.16
C PRO A 24 -6.50 11.63 13.43
N LYS A 25 -5.56 10.82 13.89
CA LYS A 25 -4.18 11.27 14.16
C LYS A 25 -3.54 11.82 12.88
N PRO A 26 -3.01 13.08 12.91
CA PRO A 26 -2.32 13.65 11.75
C PRO A 26 -1.15 12.78 11.29
N GLY A 27 -1.03 12.60 9.97
CA GLY A 27 0.03 11.78 9.37
C GLY A 27 -0.18 10.27 9.49
N ALA A 28 -1.34 9.79 9.96
CA ALA A 28 -1.68 8.39 9.93
C ALA A 28 -1.88 7.91 8.48
N TYR A 29 -1.23 6.81 8.14
CA TYR A 29 -1.39 6.12 6.86
C TYR A 29 -1.43 4.61 7.09
N ASN A 30 -2.03 3.86 6.17
CA ASN A 30 -2.16 2.41 6.27
C ASN A 30 -1.37 1.66 5.19
N CYS A 31 -1.49 0.34 5.20
CA CYS A 31 -0.80 -0.55 4.27
C CYS A 31 -1.10 -0.27 2.80
N ILE A 32 -2.31 0.14 2.47
CA ILE A 32 -2.71 0.45 1.08
C ILE A 32 -2.02 1.75 0.62
N ALA A 33 -2.05 2.78 1.46
CA ALA A 33 -1.35 4.04 1.22
C ALA A 33 0.18 3.82 1.12
N TRP A 34 0.75 3.02 2.02
CA TRP A 34 2.16 2.64 2.00
C TRP A 34 2.56 1.94 0.70
N ALA A 35 1.75 0.97 0.24
CA ALA A 35 1.97 0.31 -1.04
C ALA A 35 1.83 1.26 -2.24
N ALA A 36 0.97 2.27 -2.15
CA ALA A 36 0.82 3.35 -3.12
C ALA A 36 1.95 4.41 -3.04
N ASN A 37 2.85 4.31 -2.02
CA ASN A 37 3.89 5.29 -1.71
C ASN A 37 3.32 6.67 -1.29
N ASP A 38 2.19 6.65 -0.61
CA ASP A 38 1.51 7.79 0.00
C ASP A 38 1.58 7.67 1.53
N MET A 39 2.26 8.60 2.19
CA MET A 39 2.37 8.66 3.65
C MET A 39 1.55 9.81 4.25
N LYS A 40 0.61 10.37 3.48
CA LYS A 40 -0.18 11.53 3.90
C LYS A 40 -1.63 11.16 4.18
N HIS A 41 -2.14 10.08 3.61
CA HIS A 41 -3.55 9.73 3.66
C HIS A 41 -3.74 8.30 4.17
N TRP A 42 -4.87 8.07 4.82
CA TRP A 42 -5.36 6.72 5.07
C TRP A 42 -6.21 6.27 3.88
N TRP A 43 -5.76 5.26 3.15
CA TRP A 43 -6.43 4.76 1.95
C TRP A 43 -7.39 3.63 2.27
N TRP A 44 -8.68 3.86 2.09
CA TRP A 44 -9.68 2.81 2.17
C TRP A 44 -10.93 3.19 1.36
N PRO A 45 -11.63 2.22 0.70
CA PRO A 45 -12.82 2.53 -0.09
C PRO A 45 -14.08 2.68 0.76
N ASP A 46 -14.02 3.43 1.85
CA ASP A 46 -15.15 3.88 2.66
C ASP A 46 -15.41 5.39 2.46
N LYS A 47 -16.42 5.91 3.15
CA LYS A 47 -16.84 7.33 3.03
C LYS A 47 -15.89 8.31 3.74
N ASP A 48 -15.16 7.85 4.74
CA ASP A 48 -14.40 8.70 5.68
C ASP A 48 -12.90 8.73 5.34
N SER A 49 -12.44 7.82 4.49
CA SER A 49 -11.05 7.66 4.10
C SER A 49 -10.75 8.23 2.72
N TYR A 50 -9.47 8.45 2.41
CA TYR A 50 -9.05 8.79 1.06
C TYR A 50 -9.22 7.58 0.12
N TRP A 51 -9.79 7.83 -1.07
CA TRP A 51 -9.84 6.89 -2.18
C TRP A 51 -9.75 7.64 -3.51
N PRO A 52 -8.98 7.16 -4.51
CA PRO A 52 -8.64 7.98 -5.68
C PRO A 52 -9.78 8.19 -6.70
N PHE A 53 -10.97 7.60 -6.47
CA PHE A 53 -12.14 7.79 -7.34
C PHE A 53 -13.47 7.61 -6.56
N LYS A 54 -14.61 7.88 -7.23
CA LYS A 54 -15.93 7.90 -6.56
C LYS A 54 -16.44 6.51 -6.15
N GLU A 55 -16.18 5.48 -6.97
CA GLU A 55 -16.60 4.12 -6.67
C GLU A 55 -15.80 3.56 -5.49
N ARG A 56 -16.51 3.13 -4.45
CA ARG A 56 -15.93 2.70 -3.19
C ARG A 56 -16.45 1.32 -2.81
N GLN A 57 -15.67 0.29 -3.14
CA GLN A 57 -16.00 -1.10 -2.86
C GLN A 57 -14.77 -1.84 -2.35
N THR A 58 -14.92 -2.60 -1.26
CA THR A 58 -13.84 -3.44 -0.73
C THR A 58 -13.75 -4.74 -1.54
N THR A 59 -13.42 -4.61 -2.82
CA THR A 59 -13.29 -5.73 -3.77
C THR A 59 -11.95 -5.66 -4.51
N ILE A 60 -11.43 -6.81 -4.91
CA ILE A 60 -10.17 -6.90 -5.68
C ILE A 60 -10.22 -6.01 -6.95
N PRO A 61 -11.28 -6.03 -7.79
CA PRO A 61 -11.37 -5.14 -8.95
C PRO A 61 -11.26 -3.65 -8.61
N CYS A 62 -11.84 -3.20 -7.48
CA CYS A 62 -11.76 -1.82 -7.04
C CYS A 62 -10.31 -1.42 -6.68
N PHE A 63 -9.56 -2.30 -5.99
CA PHE A 63 -8.14 -2.09 -5.68
C PHE A 63 -7.27 -2.13 -6.95
N ILE A 64 -7.53 -3.04 -7.89
CA ILE A 64 -6.85 -3.04 -9.20
C ILE A 64 -7.06 -1.69 -9.91
N LYS A 65 -8.28 -1.16 -9.92
CA LYS A 65 -8.60 0.14 -10.54
C LYS A 65 -7.82 1.27 -9.89
N ALA A 66 -7.75 1.32 -8.55
CA ALA A 66 -6.97 2.31 -7.81
C ALA A 66 -5.47 2.27 -8.17
N PHE A 67 -4.88 1.08 -8.16
CA PHE A 67 -3.45 0.92 -8.47
C PHE A 67 -3.13 1.11 -9.96
N ARG A 68 -4.08 0.89 -10.86
CA ARG A 68 -3.94 1.25 -12.29
C ARG A 68 -3.74 2.76 -12.50
N LEU A 69 -4.36 3.62 -11.69
CA LEU A 69 -4.12 5.07 -11.73
C LEU A 69 -2.67 5.44 -11.37
N LEU A 70 -1.99 4.60 -10.60
CA LEU A 70 -0.57 4.73 -10.26
C LEU A 70 0.37 4.06 -11.29
N GLY A 71 -0.16 3.55 -12.41
CA GLY A 71 0.60 2.91 -13.47
C GLY A 71 0.81 1.40 -13.29
N TYR A 72 0.26 0.79 -12.24
CA TYR A 72 0.38 -0.66 -12.05
C TYR A 72 -0.48 -1.44 -13.03
N ARG A 73 -0.01 -2.65 -13.38
CA ARG A 73 -0.73 -3.66 -14.17
C ARG A 73 -0.64 -5.00 -13.44
N VAL A 74 -1.69 -5.80 -13.53
CA VAL A 74 -1.70 -7.18 -12.99
C VAL A 74 -0.57 -7.99 -13.61
N CYS A 75 0.08 -8.82 -12.82
CA CYS A 75 1.11 -9.77 -13.25
C CYS A 75 0.98 -11.10 -12.50
N ASP A 76 1.62 -12.14 -13.03
CA ASP A 76 1.37 -13.52 -12.62
C ASP A 76 2.13 -13.96 -11.37
N ASN A 77 3.16 -13.22 -10.96
CA ASN A 77 4.03 -13.66 -9.86
C ASN A 77 4.67 -12.51 -9.08
N SER A 78 5.21 -12.85 -7.91
CA SER A 78 5.89 -11.95 -6.97
C SER A 78 7.39 -11.82 -7.20
N ARG A 79 8.00 -12.52 -8.18
CA ARG A 79 9.44 -12.50 -8.40
C ARG A 79 9.91 -11.10 -8.74
N SER A 80 11.07 -10.71 -8.20
CA SER A 80 11.69 -9.43 -8.54
C SER A 80 12.03 -9.38 -10.04
N GLU A 81 11.74 -8.25 -10.68
CA GLU A 81 12.01 -8.01 -12.08
C GLU A 81 12.76 -6.69 -12.23
N PHE A 82 13.82 -6.70 -13.05
CA PHE A 82 14.59 -5.47 -13.34
C PHE A 82 13.66 -4.37 -13.89
N ALA A 83 13.87 -3.14 -13.43
CA ALA A 83 13.08 -1.94 -13.76
C ALA A 83 11.60 -1.95 -13.37
N PHE A 84 11.12 -2.98 -12.64
CA PHE A 84 9.76 -2.99 -12.12
C PHE A 84 9.71 -2.88 -10.60
N GLU A 85 8.68 -2.20 -10.12
CA GLU A 85 8.22 -2.20 -8.74
C GLU A 85 6.94 -3.03 -8.66
N LYS A 86 6.84 -3.89 -7.66
CA LYS A 86 5.67 -4.76 -7.47
C LYS A 86 4.93 -4.44 -6.18
N VAL A 87 3.64 -4.75 -6.18
CA VAL A 87 2.80 -4.80 -5.00
C VAL A 87 2.07 -6.14 -4.95
N ALA A 88 1.80 -6.62 -3.74
CA ALA A 88 1.02 -7.81 -3.47
C ALA A 88 -0.21 -7.43 -2.66
N LEU A 89 -1.40 -7.84 -3.10
CA LEU A 89 -2.66 -7.68 -2.39
C LEU A 89 -2.99 -8.97 -1.65
N TYR A 90 -3.24 -8.85 -0.37
CA TYR A 90 -3.68 -9.94 0.50
C TYR A 90 -5.19 -9.87 0.68
N ALA A 91 -5.83 -11.02 0.68
CA ALA A 91 -7.27 -11.10 0.84
C ALA A 91 -7.69 -12.34 1.67
N ILE A 92 -8.89 -12.24 2.25
CA ILE A 92 -9.63 -13.36 2.86
C ILE A 92 -10.96 -13.46 2.14
N ASN A 93 -11.28 -14.63 1.59
CA ASN A 93 -12.51 -14.85 0.84
C ASN A 93 -12.73 -13.79 -0.26
N LYS A 94 -11.66 -13.44 -0.99
CA LYS A 94 -11.64 -12.40 -2.04
C LYS A 94 -11.88 -10.97 -1.55
N ILE A 95 -11.91 -10.74 -0.24
CA ILE A 95 -12.05 -9.41 0.36
C ILE A 95 -10.66 -8.87 0.68
N PRO A 96 -10.21 -7.77 0.06
CA PRO A 96 -8.93 -7.12 0.35
C PRO A 96 -8.74 -6.78 1.83
N LYS A 97 -7.57 -7.05 2.36
CA LYS A 97 -7.20 -6.81 3.77
C LYS A 97 -5.91 -6.03 3.92
N HIS A 98 -4.92 -6.29 3.07
CA HIS A 98 -3.58 -5.73 3.20
C HIS A 98 -2.90 -5.60 1.84
N MET A 99 -1.89 -4.72 1.77
CA MET A 99 -0.96 -4.68 0.64
C MET A 99 0.48 -4.50 1.12
N ALA A 100 1.38 -5.22 0.46
CA ALA A 100 2.83 -5.07 0.58
C ALA A 100 3.42 -4.51 -0.72
N ARG A 101 4.57 -3.83 -0.62
CA ARG A 101 5.33 -3.31 -1.75
C ARG A 101 6.71 -3.94 -1.78
N GLN A 102 7.18 -4.33 -2.98
CA GLN A 102 8.51 -4.90 -3.16
C GLN A 102 9.57 -3.80 -3.22
N LEU A 103 10.67 -4.03 -2.53
CA LEU A 103 11.87 -3.20 -2.55
C LEU A 103 12.81 -3.62 -3.70
N LYS A 104 13.77 -2.76 -4.04
CA LYS A 104 14.73 -3.00 -5.14
C LYS A 104 15.61 -4.24 -4.92
N ASN A 105 15.87 -4.60 -3.65
CA ASN A 105 16.65 -5.79 -3.28
C ASN A 105 15.82 -7.09 -3.31
N GLY A 106 14.54 -7.02 -3.70
CA GLY A 106 13.64 -8.16 -3.78
C GLY A 106 12.87 -8.46 -2.49
N SER A 107 13.25 -7.89 -1.34
CA SER A 107 12.45 -7.97 -0.11
C SER A 107 11.14 -7.19 -0.22
N TRP A 108 10.28 -7.33 0.75
CA TRP A 108 8.98 -6.67 0.81
C TRP A 108 8.91 -5.69 1.97
N THR A 109 8.09 -4.68 1.85
CA THR A 109 7.79 -3.76 2.94
C THR A 109 6.29 -3.63 3.14
N SER A 110 5.88 -3.59 4.40
CA SER A 110 4.49 -3.54 4.83
C SER A 110 4.31 -2.52 5.94
N LYS A 111 3.20 -1.78 5.90
CA LYS A 111 2.69 -0.99 7.02
C LYS A 111 1.69 -1.86 7.80
N CYS A 112 1.94 -2.10 9.07
CA CYS A 112 1.09 -2.95 9.89
C CYS A 112 -0.06 -2.15 10.54
N GLY A 113 -1.02 -1.68 9.74
CA GLY A 113 -2.10 -0.82 10.21
C GLY A 113 -1.58 0.48 10.79
N GLY A 114 -1.91 0.81 12.03
CA GLY A 114 -1.35 1.95 12.77
C GLY A 114 -0.02 1.66 13.48
N GLU A 115 0.48 0.43 13.42
CA GLU A 115 1.73 0.00 14.02
C GLU A 115 2.94 0.42 13.17
N GLU A 116 4.08 -0.25 13.30
CA GLU A 116 5.31 0.06 12.57
C GLU A 116 5.24 -0.29 11.09
N ASP A 117 6.09 0.33 10.29
CA ASP A 117 6.49 -0.17 8.99
C ASP A 117 7.56 -1.24 9.20
N ILE A 118 7.49 -2.29 8.39
CA ILE A 118 8.46 -3.39 8.45
C ILE A 118 8.99 -3.71 7.06
N THR A 119 10.22 -4.18 7.01
CA THR A 119 10.78 -4.93 5.87
C THR A 119 10.78 -6.40 6.22
N HIS A 120 10.36 -7.26 5.30
CA HIS A 120 10.33 -8.71 5.46
C HIS A 120 10.75 -9.42 4.17
N PHE A 121 11.34 -10.62 4.29
CA PHE A 121 11.96 -11.28 3.14
C PHE A 121 10.96 -12.05 2.27
N THR A 122 9.89 -12.57 2.85
CA THR A 122 8.90 -13.38 2.14
C THR A 122 7.50 -12.80 2.32
N LEU A 123 6.60 -13.02 1.36
CA LEU A 123 5.22 -12.54 1.45
C LEU A 123 4.42 -13.24 2.54
N ASP A 124 4.68 -14.52 2.80
CA ASP A 124 4.01 -15.28 3.84
C ASP A 124 4.37 -14.84 5.27
N ALA A 125 5.43 -14.03 5.43
CA ALA A 125 5.81 -13.46 6.73
C ALA A 125 4.66 -12.72 7.45
N VAL A 126 3.81 -12.02 6.69
CA VAL A 126 2.65 -11.27 7.20
C VAL A 126 1.32 -11.96 6.92
N GLU A 127 1.32 -13.21 6.45
CA GLU A 127 0.11 -14.01 6.41
C GLU A 127 -0.43 -14.23 7.81
N SER A 128 -1.71 -14.01 7.98
CA SER A 128 -2.37 -14.24 9.26
C SER A 128 -3.84 -14.59 9.04
N PHE A 129 -4.38 -15.37 9.98
CA PHE A 129 -5.77 -15.82 9.99
C PHE A 129 -6.36 -15.55 11.38
N GLY A 130 -7.54 -14.96 11.44
CA GLY A 130 -8.17 -14.56 12.70
C GLY A 130 -8.79 -13.15 12.63
N PRO A 131 -9.12 -12.52 13.76
CA PRO A 131 -9.87 -11.25 13.81
C PRO A 131 -9.18 -10.07 13.11
N TYR A 132 -7.84 -10.02 13.15
CA TYR A 132 -7.02 -8.96 12.54
C TYR A 132 -6.18 -9.47 11.36
N ALA A 133 -6.62 -10.56 10.74
CA ALA A 133 -5.88 -11.26 9.72
C ALA A 133 -5.79 -10.51 8.40
N TYR A 134 -4.64 -10.64 7.74
CA TYR A 134 -4.42 -10.13 6.39
C TYR A 134 -4.79 -11.14 5.31
N GLY A 135 -4.91 -12.42 5.65
CA GLY A 135 -5.05 -13.51 4.69
C GLY A 135 -3.74 -13.84 3.98
N ALA A 136 -3.85 -14.37 2.77
CA ALA A 136 -2.72 -14.71 1.91
C ALA A 136 -2.63 -13.77 0.69
N PRO A 137 -1.46 -13.66 0.02
CA PRO A 137 -1.34 -12.92 -1.23
C PRO A 137 -2.24 -13.55 -2.32
N GLU A 138 -3.14 -12.78 -2.89
CA GLU A 138 -4.09 -13.23 -3.91
C GLU A 138 -3.86 -12.59 -5.28
N LEU A 139 -3.16 -11.46 -5.31
CA LEU A 139 -2.94 -10.70 -6.54
C LEU A 139 -1.60 -9.99 -6.50
N TYR A 140 -0.93 -9.99 -7.64
CA TYR A 140 0.29 -9.22 -7.84
C TYR A 140 0.07 -8.18 -8.93
N MET A 141 0.67 -7.00 -8.73
CA MET A 141 0.70 -5.97 -9.76
C MET A 141 2.11 -5.41 -9.87
N ARG A 142 2.48 -4.94 -11.07
CA ARG A 142 3.79 -4.32 -11.34
C ARG A 142 3.63 -3.01 -12.09
N ARG A 143 4.59 -2.09 -11.90
CA ARG A 143 4.77 -0.89 -12.74
C ARG A 143 6.24 -0.66 -13.04
N LEU A 144 6.54 -0.01 -14.15
CA LEU A 144 7.90 0.46 -14.44
C LEU A 144 8.32 1.51 -13.41
N ILE A 145 9.53 1.40 -12.87
CA ILE A 145 10.07 2.36 -11.88
C ILE A 145 10.13 3.78 -12.49
N PHE A 146 10.37 3.90 -13.78
CA PHE A 146 10.35 5.17 -14.52
C PHE A 146 8.97 5.86 -14.46
N ILE A 147 7.86 5.10 -14.58
CA ILE A 147 6.50 5.65 -14.48
C ILE A 147 6.23 6.17 -13.07
N SER A 148 6.74 5.50 -12.05
CA SER A 148 6.66 5.93 -10.65
C SER A 148 7.23 7.34 -10.44
N TRP A 149 8.29 7.68 -11.13
CA TRP A 149 8.94 9.00 -11.06
C TRP A 149 8.11 10.09 -11.77
N ILE A 150 7.55 9.79 -12.93
CA ILE A 150 6.66 10.69 -13.68
C ILE A 150 5.37 10.97 -12.89
N VAL A 151 4.74 9.95 -12.30
CA VAL A 151 3.53 10.11 -11.49
C VAL A 151 3.80 10.99 -10.27
N LYS A 152 4.95 10.82 -9.60
CA LYS A 152 5.36 11.71 -8.51
C LYS A 152 5.55 13.16 -8.96
N LEU A 153 6.17 13.37 -10.11
CA LEU A 153 6.39 14.70 -10.68
C LEU A 153 5.05 15.38 -11.00
N PHE A 154 4.11 14.66 -11.59
CA PHE A 154 2.76 15.17 -11.88
C PHE A 154 1.97 15.51 -10.60
N GLN A 155 2.05 14.68 -9.56
CA GLN A 155 1.39 14.94 -8.28
C GLN A 155 1.96 16.19 -7.59
N LEU A 156 3.27 16.42 -7.67
CA LEU A 156 3.93 17.62 -7.17
C LEU A 156 3.50 18.88 -7.95
N LEU A 157 3.36 18.80 -9.27
CA LEU A 157 2.92 19.90 -10.13
C LEU A 157 1.46 20.28 -9.87
N ILE A 158 0.56 19.30 -9.77
CA ILE A 158 -0.87 19.53 -9.46
C ILE A 158 -1.05 20.08 -8.04
N GLY A 159 -0.24 19.63 -7.07
CA GLY A 159 -0.25 20.17 -5.71
C GLY A 159 0.12 21.65 -5.69
N LYS A 160 1.18 22.04 -6.39
CA LYS A 160 1.62 23.46 -6.49
C LYS A 160 0.61 24.35 -7.22
N THR A 161 -0.08 23.85 -8.24
CA THR A 161 -1.11 24.65 -8.93
C THR A 161 -2.32 24.89 -8.04
N LYS A 162 -2.73 23.96 -7.17
CA LYS A 162 -3.81 24.19 -6.20
C LYS A 162 -3.44 25.22 -5.13
N GLU A 163 -2.21 25.26 -4.68
CA GLU A 163 -1.71 26.30 -3.75
C GLU A 163 -1.67 27.68 -4.41
N LEU A 164 -1.32 27.77 -5.71
CA LEU A 164 -1.25 29.03 -6.46
C LEU A 164 -2.61 29.61 -6.85
N PHE A 165 -3.64 28.79 -7.02
CA PHE A 165 -4.99 29.19 -7.41
C PHE A 165 -6.02 29.15 -6.27
N GLY A 166 -5.61 28.75 -5.06
CA GLY A 166 -6.47 28.65 -3.87
C GLY A 166 -6.61 29.93 -3.05
N GLU A 167 -5.89 31.01 -3.38
CA GLU A 167 -5.92 32.31 -2.66
C GLU A 167 -6.60 33.43 -3.44
N ASN A 168 -7.73 33.21 -4.07
CA ASN A 168 -8.57 34.33 -4.56
C ASN A 168 -10.05 33.93 -4.64
N THR A 169 -10.69 33.74 -3.49
CA THR A 169 -12.13 33.96 -3.32
C THR A 169 -12.41 34.34 -1.88
N THR A 170 -12.25 35.61 -1.59
CA THR A 170 -12.97 36.30 -0.52
C THR A 170 -14.28 36.80 -1.07
#